data_808e2f4a947d3c13a59deaf786b4bde8
#
_entry.id   808e2f4a947d3c13a59deaf786b4bde8
#
_cell.length_a   1.000
_cell.length_b   1.000
_cell.length_c   1.000
_cell.angle_alpha   90.00
_cell.angle_beta   90.00
_cell.angle_gamma   90.00
#
_symmetry.space_group_name_H-M   'P 1'
#
loop_
_entity.id
_entity.type
_entity.pdbx_description
1 polymer ?
#
loop_
_entity_poly.entity_id
_entity_poly.type
_entity_poly.pdbx_seq_one_letter_code
_entity_poly.pdbx_strand_id
1 'polypeptide(L)'
;MVRQIVLDTETTGLSAEGGDRIIEIGCVELVARKLTGNNKHFYLNPGRDSHPDALRIHGISNEFLKDKPPFSAVVDELMAYLQGAEIIIHNAAFDVGFLNKELELTGRA
;
A
#
# COMPACT_ATOMS: atom_id res chain seq x y z
N MET A 1 -4.09 -16.53 -19.32
CA MET A 1 -4.49 -15.12 -19.42
C MET A 1 -3.66 -14.28 -18.48
N VAL A 2 -3.32 -13.07 -18.86
CA VAL A 2 -2.53 -12.18 -18.02
C VAL A 2 -3.42 -11.60 -16.93
N ARG A 3 -2.97 -11.73 -15.71
CA ARG A 3 -3.59 -11.10 -14.54
C ARG A 3 -2.79 -9.87 -14.18
N GLN A 4 -3.45 -8.73 -14.12
CA GLN A 4 -2.82 -7.45 -13.79
C GLN A 4 -3.45 -6.85 -12.55
N ILE A 5 -2.64 -6.23 -11.71
CA ILE A 5 -3.10 -5.51 -10.53
C ILE A 5 -2.64 -4.07 -10.64
N VAL A 6 -3.57 -3.13 -10.68
CA VAL A 6 -3.26 -1.71 -10.56
C VAL A 6 -3.22 -1.39 -9.07
N LEU A 7 -2.07 -0.96 -8.59
CA LEU A 7 -1.82 -0.73 -7.17
C LEU A 7 -1.47 0.74 -6.92
N ASP A 8 -2.04 1.29 -5.86
CA ASP A 8 -1.77 2.65 -5.44
C ASP A 8 -1.63 2.70 -3.92
N THR A 9 -0.82 3.62 -3.40
CA THR A 9 -0.60 3.76 -1.96
C THR A 9 -0.73 5.22 -1.53
N GLU A 10 -1.09 5.40 -0.25
CA GLU A 10 -0.95 6.66 0.46
C GLU A 10 -0.01 6.45 1.65
N THR A 11 0.73 7.49 2.04
CA THR A 11 1.78 7.39 3.03
C THR A 11 1.74 8.55 4.01
N THR A 12 2.51 8.42 5.12
CA THR A 12 2.64 9.51 6.10
C THR A 12 3.52 10.66 5.62
N GLY A 13 4.28 10.48 4.54
CA GLY A 13 5.18 11.50 4.02
C GLY A 13 5.95 11.00 2.81
N LEU A 14 7.06 11.64 2.49
CA LEU A 14 7.79 11.41 1.25
C LEU A 14 9.01 10.50 1.38
N SER A 15 9.41 10.12 2.60
CA SER A 15 10.67 9.42 2.82
C SER A 15 10.51 8.11 3.57
N ALA A 16 10.54 7.00 2.86
CA ALA A 16 10.57 5.66 3.47
C ALA A 16 11.82 5.49 4.34
N GLU A 17 12.96 5.99 3.87
CA GLU A 17 14.22 5.93 4.63
C GLU A 17 14.15 6.79 5.90
N GLY A 18 13.39 7.88 5.87
CA GLY A 18 13.18 8.75 7.03
C GLY A 18 12.14 8.22 8.01
N GLY A 19 11.58 7.04 7.77
CA GLY A 19 10.64 6.41 8.67
C GLY A 19 9.18 6.62 8.31
N ASP A 20 8.87 7.22 7.16
CA ASP A 20 7.49 7.31 6.72
C ASP A 20 6.95 5.93 6.34
N ARG A 21 5.65 5.75 6.52
CA ARG A 21 4.98 4.46 6.41
C ARG A 21 3.78 4.54 5.47
N ILE A 22 3.41 3.40 4.92
CA ILE A 22 2.18 3.27 4.12
C ILE A 22 0.97 3.28 5.05
N ILE A 23 -0.08 4.01 4.67
CA ILE A 23 -1.34 4.08 5.42
C ILE A 23 -2.52 3.53 4.64
N GLU A 24 -2.41 3.43 3.32
CA GLU A 24 -3.48 2.90 2.48
C GLU A 24 -2.86 2.17 1.29
N ILE A 25 -3.43 1.02 0.95
CA ILE A 25 -3.09 0.28 -0.27
C ILE A 25 -4.39 -0.05 -0.99
N GLY A 26 -4.51 0.39 -2.23
CA GLY A 26 -5.64 0.08 -3.08
C GLY A 26 -5.19 -0.77 -4.26
N CYS A 27 -5.90 -1.85 -4.55
CA CYS A 27 -5.57 -2.77 -5.63
C CYS A 27 -6.81 -3.08 -6.46
N VAL A 28 -6.68 -2.95 -7.77
CA VAL A 28 -7.75 -3.26 -8.73
C VAL A 28 -7.25 -4.33 -9.68
N GLU A 29 -8.01 -5.44 -9.77
CA GLU A 29 -7.63 -6.57 -10.61
C GLU A 29 -8.24 -6.47 -12.01
N LEU A 30 -7.39 -6.77 -13.02
CA LEU A 30 -7.84 -6.98 -14.39
C LEU A 30 -7.37 -8.36 -14.86
N VAL A 31 -8.22 -9.05 -15.60
CA VAL A 31 -7.86 -10.28 -16.32
C VAL A 31 -8.27 -10.10 -17.77
N ALA A 32 -7.35 -10.36 -18.68
CA ALA A 32 -7.56 -10.11 -20.11
C ALA A 32 -8.02 -8.66 -20.36
N ARG A 33 -7.47 -7.71 -19.61
CA ARG A 33 -7.72 -6.27 -19.67
C ARG A 33 -9.14 -5.85 -19.28
N LYS A 34 -9.84 -6.69 -18.52
CA LYS A 34 -11.18 -6.39 -18.02
C LYS A 34 -11.20 -6.41 -16.52
N LEU A 35 -11.93 -5.47 -15.91
CA LEU A 35 -12.11 -5.42 -14.46
C LEU A 35 -12.85 -6.66 -13.98
N THR A 36 -12.33 -7.30 -12.94
CA THR A 36 -12.90 -8.53 -12.39
C THR A 36 -13.76 -8.30 -11.16
N GLY A 37 -13.56 -7.17 -10.47
CA GLY A 37 -14.19 -6.90 -9.19
C GLY A 37 -13.49 -7.55 -8.00
N ASN A 38 -12.47 -8.39 -8.22
CA ASN A 38 -11.68 -9.00 -7.13
C ASN A 38 -10.59 -8.04 -6.67
N ASN A 39 -11.01 -6.95 -6.05
CA ASN A 39 -10.13 -5.87 -5.60
C ASN A 39 -9.76 -6.04 -4.12
N LYS A 40 -8.67 -5.41 -3.71
CA LYS A 40 -8.27 -5.32 -2.32
C LYS A 40 -8.08 -3.87 -1.92
N HIS A 41 -8.36 -3.59 -0.66
CA HIS A 41 -8.19 -2.26 -0.12
C HIS A 41 -7.85 -2.37 1.36
N PHE A 42 -6.74 -1.77 1.77
CA PHE A 42 -6.28 -1.81 3.16
C PHE A 42 -6.05 -0.40 3.66
N TYR A 43 -6.55 -0.11 4.85
CA TYR A 43 -6.06 1.00 5.66
C TYR A 43 -5.16 0.44 6.75
N LEU A 44 -4.06 1.14 7.03
CA LEU A 44 -3.03 0.62 7.94
C LEU A 44 -2.70 1.65 9.03
N ASN A 45 -2.45 1.14 10.24
CA ASN A 45 -1.92 1.96 11.32
C ASN A 45 -0.41 2.05 11.13
N PRO A 46 0.13 3.25 10.83
CA PRO A 46 1.56 3.39 10.54
C PRO A 46 2.42 3.51 11.80
N GLY A 47 1.81 3.62 12.98
CA GLY A 47 2.56 3.84 14.22
C GLY A 47 3.15 5.24 14.37
N ARG A 48 2.74 6.17 13.52
CA ARG A 48 3.18 7.58 13.56
C ARG A 48 2.15 8.45 12.87
N ASP A 49 2.19 9.74 13.12
CA ASP A 49 1.30 10.69 12.48
C ASP A 49 1.78 11.01 11.06
N SER A 50 0.82 11.32 10.18
CA SER A 50 1.14 11.82 8.85
C SER A 50 1.69 13.25 8.95
N HIS A 51 2.65 13.57 8.06
CA HIS A 51 3.08 14.95 7.91
C HIS A 51 1.90 15.81 7.45
N PRO A 52 1.83 17.10 7.87
CA PRO A 52 0.74 17.98 7.45
C PRO A 52 0.55 18.06 5.94
N ASP A 53 1.62 18.05 5.17
CA ASP A 53 1.56 18.10 3.71
C ASP A 53 0.91 16.83 3.14
N ALA A 54 1.27 15.66 3.66
CA ALA A 54 0.67 14.40 3.24
C ALA A 54 -0.81 14.37 3.61
N LEU A 55 -1.14 14.80 4.82
CA LEU A 55 -2.52 14.82 5.31
C LEU A 55 -3.40 15.71 4.42
N ARG A 56 -2.88 16.85 3.94
CA ARG A 56 -3.62 17.70 3.01
C ARG A 56 -3.92 17.02 1.68
N ILE A 57 -3.06 16.12 1.24
CA ILE A 57 -3.22 15.42 -0.04
C ILE A 57 -4.21 14.28 0.08
N HIS A 58 -4.04 13.37 1.06
CA HIS A 58 -4.87 12.17 1.14
C HIS A 58 -6.11 12.34 2.02
N GLY A 59 -6.12 13.31 2.94
CA GLY A 59 -7.27 13.57 3.79
C GLY A 59 -7.61 12.48 4.80
N ILE A 60 -6.71 11.54 5.03
CA ILE A 60 -6.92 10.41 5.95
C ILE A 60 -6.38 10.80 7.31
N SER A 61 -7.25 10.96 8.30
CA SER A 61 -6.85 11.45 9.61
C SER A 61 -6.05 10.41 10.40
N ASN A 62 -5.14 10.88 11.23
CA ASN A 62 -4.40 10.01 12.14
C ASN A 62 -5.34 9.26 13.09
N GLU A 63 -6.41 9.92 13.51
CA GLU A 63 -7.44 9.35 14.38
C GLU A 63 -8.13 8.15 13.72
N PHE A 64 -8.48 8.28 12.43
CA PHE A 64 -9.11 7.21 11.66
C PHE A 64 -8.23 5.95 11.60
N LEU A 65 -6.91 6.14 11.55
CA LEU A 65 -5.97 5.02 11.39
C LEU A 65 -5.61 4.32 12.70
N LYS A 66 -5.98 4.87 13.86
CA LYS A 66 -5.59 4.31 15.15
C LYS A 66 -6.08 2.90 15.40
N ASP A 67 -7.26 2.55 14.88
CA ASP A 67 -7.86 1.23 15.06
C ASP A 67 -7.61 0.28 13.90
N LYS A 68 -6.76 0.68 12.96
CA LYS A 68 -6.45 -0.15 11.80
C LYS A 68 -5.28 -1.09 12.10
N PRO A 69 -5.19 -2.23 11.39
CA PRO A 69 -4.08 -3.16 11.60
C PRO A 69 -2.78 -2.58 11.05
N PRO A 70 -1.63 -2.99 11.59
CA PRO A 70 -0.34 -2.65 10.99
C PRO A 70 -0.11 -3.45 9.70
N PHE A 71 0.86 -3.03 8.90
CA PHE A 71 1.20 -3.73 7.66
C PHE A 71 1.50 -5.21 7.91
N SER A 72 2.19 -5.52 9.01
CA SER A 72 2.55 -6.90 9.35
C SER A 72 1.34 -7.83 9.49
N ALA A 73 0.16 -7.29 9.81
CA ALA A 73 -1.05 -8.09 9.94
C ALA A 73 -1.72 -8.40 8.59
N VAL A 74 -1.39 -7.65 7.54
CA VAL A 74 -2.03 -7.83 6.22
C VAL A 74 -1.05 -8.32 5.14
N VAL A 75 0.24 -8.40 5.46
CA VAL A 75 1.28 -8.69 4.47
C VAL A 75 1.06 -10.04 3.78
N ASP A 76 0.66 -11.08 4.50
CA ASP A 76 0.44 -12.40 3.91
C ASP A 76 -0.72 -12.39 2.92
N GLU A 77 -1.82 -11.73 3.27
CA GLU A 77 -2.97 -11.59 2.39
C GLU A 77 -2.60 -10.79 1.14
N LEU A 78 -1.86 -9.70 1.31
CA LEU A 78 -1.43 -8.86 0.19
C LEU A 78 -0.50 -9.64 -0.75
N MET A 79 0.50 -10.33 -0.21
CA MET A 79 1.46 -11.07 -1.03
C MET A 79 0.78 -12.22 -1.77
N ALA A 80 -0.14 -12.94 -1.14
CA ALA A 80 -0.90 -13.99 -1.79
C ALA A 80 -1.75 -13.44 -2.94
N TYR A 81 -2.35 -12.27 -2.75
CA TYR A 81 -3.15 -11.61 -3.77
C TYR A 81 -2.31 -11.15 -4.97
N LEU A 82 -1.11 -10.63 -4.72
CA LEU A 82 -0.23 -10.10 -5.77
C LEU A 82 0.52 -11.20 -6.53
N GLN A 83 0.60 -12.41 -5.98
CA GLN A 83 1.41 -13.48 -6.55
C GLN A 83 0.97 -13.82 -7.97
N GLY A 84 1.93 -13.87 -8.89
CA GLY A 84 1.66 -14.23 -10.28
C GLY A 84 1.05 -13.14 -11.13
N ALA A 85 0.82 -11.95 -10.56
CA ALA A 85 0.24 -10.83 -11.31
C ALA A 85 1.32 -9.88 -11.82
N GLU A 86 1.02 -9.24 -12.94
CA GLU A 86 1.77 -8.07 -13.39
C GLU A 86 1.26 -6.86 -12.61
N ILE A 87 2.17 -6.16 -11.92
CA ILE A 87 1.80 -5.03 -11.07
C ILE A 87 2.00 -3.73 -11.85
N ILE A 88 0.95 -2.92 -11.89
CA ILE A 88 0.96 -1.63 -12.58
C ILE A 88 0.81 -0.54 -11.52
N ILE A 89 1.83 0.33 -11.43
CA ILE A 89 1.86 1.41 -10.44
C ILE A 89 2.22 2.72 -11.12
N HIS A 90 1.40 3.74 -10.94
CA HIS A 90 1.75 5.11 -11.33
C HIS A 90 2.81 5.61 -10.33
N ASN A 91 3.89 6.22 -10.82
CA ASN A 91 5.02 6.65 -9.98
C ASN A 91 5.64 5.46 -9.21
N ALA A 92 5.91 4.37 -9.92
CA ALA A 92 6.30 3.09 -9.34
C ALA A 92 7.51 3.17 -8.40
N ALA A 93 8.51 4.01 -8.69
CA ALA A 93 9.70 4.13 -7.86
C ALA A 93 9.35 4.54 -6.42
N PHE A 94 8.39 5.45 -6.26
CA PHE A 94 7.92 5.89 -4.95
C PHE A 94 7.22 4.74 -4.20
N ASP A 95 6.21 4.15 -4.81
CA ASP A 95 5.40 3.11 -4.17
C ASP A 95 6.20 1.84 -3.90
N VAL A 96 7.06 1.43 -4.84
CA VAL A 96 7.92 0.25 -4.67
C VAL A 96 8.91 0.47 -3.53
N GLY A 97 9.47 1.67 -3.41
CA GLY A 97 10.35 2.01 -2.29
C GLY A 97 9.68 1.84 -0.94
N PHE A 98 8.45 2.33 -0.81
CA PHE A 98 7.68 2.16 0.43
C PHE A 98 7.28 0.70 0.67
N LEU A 99 6.84 -0.01 -0.36
CA LEU A 99 6.49 -1.43 -0.23
C LEU A 99 7.69 -2.27 0.20
N ASN A 100 8.85 -2.05 -0.40
CA ASN A 100 10.07 -2.76 -0.04
C ASN A 100 10.46 -2.48 1.41
N LYS A 101 10.32 -1.24 1.87
CA LYS A 101 10.61 -0.88 3.26
C LYS A 101 9.66 -1.59 4.22
N GLU A 102 8.37 -1.65 3.90
CA GLU A 102 7.41 -2.37 4.74
C GLU A 102 7.74 -3.85 4.81
N LEU A 103 8.09 -4.46 3.68
CA LEU A 103 8.48 -5.88 3.65
C LEU A 103 9.75 -6.12 4.47
N GLU A 104 10.72 -5.23 4.38
CA GLU A 104 11.95 -5.30 5.17
C GLU A 104 11.64 -5.24 6.67
N LEU A 105 10.75 -4.34 7.09
CA LEU A 105 10.37 -4.19 8.49
C LEU A 105 9.64 -5.41 9.04
N THR A 106 9.00 -6.21 8.17
CA THR A 106 8.36 -7.47 8.57
C THR A 106 9.29 -8.67 8.44
N GLY A 107 10.54 -8.46 8.03
CA GLY A 107 11.50 -9.54 7.82
C GLY A 107 11.38 -10.25 6.49
N ARG A 108 10.71 -9.66 5.51
CA ARG A 108 10.44 -10.26 4.19
C ARG A 108 11.20 -9.52 3.07
N ALA A 109 12.41 -9.30 3.23
CA ALA A 109 13.19 -8.56 2.23
C ALA A 109 13.10 -9.17 0.81
#